data_787abba9ed258ab7449e0d93f11772da
#
_entry.id   787abba9ed258ab7449e0d93f11772da
#
_cell.length_a   1.000
_cell.length_b   1.000
_cell.length_c   1.000
_cell.angle_alpha   90.00
_cell.angle_beta   90.00
_cell.angle_gamma   90.00
#
_symmetry.space_group_name_H-M   'P 1'
#
loop_
_entity.id
_entity.type
_entity.pdbx_description
1 polymer ?
#
loop_
_entity_poly.entity_id
_entity_poly.type
_entity_poly.pdbx_seq_one_letter_code
_entity_poly.pdbx_strand_id
1 'polypeptide(L)'
;MATDLTVELVAVRHGITAWNLERRYQGQQDIPLLFPDAEAGLLELRDVLANERFDAIYSSDLSRCQQTLEWADVTKDGVPLVLEQRLRELDFGEYEGKVYDELKELPHYRAWIDSVGELQIPGGESAAQLRERLDAWLNDLAVNARADGHKKVLAVTHGGVIRELRRRFETIHFWDGTVLQAQGRRWQLIYQQDDHGKGEWQCSSSSAVPALANAKP
;
A
#
# COMPACT_ATOMS: atom_id res chain seq x y z
N MET A 1 6.59 29.08 14.74
CA MET A 1 6.08 28.50 13.48
C MET A 1 6.47 27.04 13.49
N ALA A 2 5.50 26.12 13.36
CA ALA A 2 5.83 24.71 13.23
C ALA A 2 6.54 24.54 11.88
N THR A 3 7.74 23.93 11.92
CA THR A 3 8.47 23.61 10.68
C THR A 3 7.73 22.51 9.93
N ASP A 4 7.61 22.65 8.61
CA ASP A 4 7.05 21.63 7.75
C ASP A 4 7.81 20.31 7.95
N LEU A 5 7.08 19.21 8.09
CA LEU A 5 7.65 17.88 8.16
C LEU A 5 7.71 17.30 6.73
N THR A 6 8.89 16.90 6.30
CA THR A 6 9.07 16.23 5.00
C THR A 6 9.43 14.76 5.22
N VAL A 7 8.68 13.86 4.56
CA VAL A 7 8.91 12.40 4.62
C VAL A 7 8.86 11.81 3.21
N GLU A 8 9.84 10.99 2.87
CA GLU A 8 9.75 10.10 1.73
C GLU A 8 9.03 8.81 2.14
N LEU A 9 7.84 8.59 1.61
CA LEU A 9 7.08 7.35 1.80
C LEU A 9 7.29 6.44 0.59
N VAL A 10 7.83 5.24 0.83
CA VAL A 10 7.94 4.16 -0.16
C VAL A 10 6.93 3.10 0.20
N ALA A 11 5.92 2.86 -0.64
CA ALA A 11 4.96 1.78 -0.43
C ALA A 11 5.13 0.71 -1.50
N VAL A 12 5.31 -0.54 -1.08
CA VAL A 12 5.46 -1.70 -1.97
C VAL A 12 4.36 -2.71 -1.75
N ARG A 13 3.89 -3.31 -2.83
CA ARG A 13 2.91 -4.38 -2.81
C ARG A 13 3.61 -5.71 -2.51
N HIS A 14 2.97 -6.57 -1.73
CA HIS A 14 3.44 -7.94 -1.50
C HIS A 14 3.71 -8.71 -2.79
N GLY A 15 4.54 -9.75 -2.72
CA GLY A 15 4.84 -10.68 -3.81
C GLY A 15 3.61 -11.49 -4.28
N ILE A 16 3.82 -12.36 -5.27
CA ILE A 16 2.75 -13.18 -5.85
C ILE A 16 2.25 -14.22 -4.84
N THR A 17 0.92 -14.40 -4.78
CA THR A 17 0.24 -15.49 -4.07
C THR A 17 -0.52 -16.37 -5.07
N ALA A 18 -0.95 -17.57 -4.65
CA ALA A 18 -1.77 -18.45 -5.49
C ALA A 18 -3.05 -17.73 -5.98
N TRP A 19 -3.70 -16.97 -5.10
CA TRP A 19 -4.92 -16.26 -5.46
C TRP A 19 -4.70 -15.09 -6.44
N ASN A 20 -3.48 -14.54 -6.52
CA ASN A 20 -3.15 -13.59 -7.59
C ASN A 20 -3.18 -14.28 -8.97
N LEU A 21 -2.59 -15.47 -9.10
CA LEU A 21 -2.59 -16.22 -10.36
C LEU A 21 -4.00 -16.67 -10.73
N GLU A 22 -4.79 -17.08 -9.76
CA GLU A 22 -6.18 -17.48 -9.93
C GLU A 22 -7.14 -16.29 -10.14
N ARG A 23 -6.65 -15.05 -9.97
CA ARG A 23 -7.45 -13.81 -10.05
C ARG A 23 -8.61 -13.77 -9.06
N ARG A 24 -8.41 -14.34 -7.85
CA ARG A 24 -9.37 -14.28 -6.76
C ARG A 24 -9.20 -13.00 -5.95
N TYR A 25 -10.31 -12.46 -5.47
CA TYR A 25 -10.30 -11.42 -4.47
C TYR A 25 -9.69 -11.96 -3.17
N GLN A 26 -8.58 -11.38 -2.71
CA GLN A 26 -7.90 -11.88 -1.50
C GLN A 26 -8.40 -11.20 -0.24
N GLY A 27 -8.57 -9.88 -0.29
CA GLY A 27 -8.97 -9.11 0.86
C GLY A 27 -8.07 -9.32 2.07
N GLN A 28 -8.69 -9.64 3.19
CA GLN A 28 -7.99 -9.88 4.45
C GLN A 28 -7.74 -11.37 4.75
N GLN A 29 -8.07 -12.28 3.82
CA GLN A 29 -7.65 -13.67 3.94
C GLN A 29 -6.13 -13.76 3.95
N ASP A 30 -5.59 -14.56 4.87
CA ASP A 30 -4.15 -14.69 5.06
C ASP A 30 -3.57 -15.78 4.16
N ILE A 31 -3.35 -15.43 2.90
CA ILE A 31 -2.78 -16.27 1.87
C ILE A 31 -1.27 -15.98 1.77
N PRO A 32 -0.38 -16.99 1.93
CA PRO A 32 1.05 -16.79 1.84
C PRO A 32 1.54 -16.57 0.40
N LEU A 33 2.79 -16.15 0.27
CA LEU A 33 3.46 -16.08 -1.03
C LEU A 33 3.53 -17.46 -1.69
N LEU A 34 3.46 -17.48 -3.01
CA LEU A 34 3.59 -18.68 -3.83
C LEU A 34 5.02 -18.78 -4.39
N PHE A 35 5.73 -19.84 -4.02
CA PHE A 35 7.06 -20.14 -4.57
C PHE A 35 6.99 -21.31 -5.56
N PRO A 36 7.77 -21.27 -6.68
CA PRO A 36 8.80 -20.26 -7.01
C PRO A 36 8.29 -18.97 -7.67
N ASP A 37 6.99 -18.82 -7.95
CA ASP A 37 6.43 -17.74 -8.76
C ASP A 37 6.73 -16.33 -8.20
N ALA A 38 6.80 -16.18 -6.89
CA ALA A 38 7.11 -14.90 -6.24
C ALA A 38 8.60 -14.52 -6.34
N GLU A 39 9.50 -15.48 -6.54
CA GLU A 39 10.94 -15.31 -6.32
C GLU A 39 11.54 -14.21 -7.20
N ALA A 40 11.27 -14.22 -8.50
CA ALA A 40 11.87 -13.27 -9.43
C ALA A 40 11.54 -11.81 -9.07
N GLY A 41 10.26 -11.51 -8.78
CA GLY A 41 9.85 -10.16 -8.39
C GLY A 41 10.41 -9.74 -7.02
N LEU A 42 10.54 -10.68 -6.09
CA LEU A 42 11.11 -10.41 -4.76
C LEU A 42 12.63 -10.14 -4.83
N LEU A 43 13.35 -10.85 -5.70
CA LEU A 43 14.77 -10.59 -5.94
C LEU A 43 14.99 -9.21 -6.57
N GLU A 44 14.17 -8.84 -7.56
CA GLU A 44 14.21 -7.50 -8.15
C GLU A 44 13.92 -6.41 -7.09
N LEU A 45 12.88 -6.59 -6.28
CA LEU A 45 12.55 -5.67 -5.19
C LEU A 45 13.71 -5.54 -4.19
N ARG A 46 14.31 -6.65 -3.78
CA ARG A 46 15.48 -6.65 -2.90
C ARG A 46 16.63 -5.85 -3.48
N ASP A 47 16.97 -6.05 -4.76
CA ASP A 47 18.06 -5.35 -5.41
C ASP A 47 17.79 -3.84 -5.50
N VAL A 48 16.53 -3.45 -5.75
CA VAL A 48 16.09 -2.03 -5.74
C VAL A 48 16.22 -1.40 -4.37
N LEU A 49 15.90 -2.13 -3.30
CA LEU A 49 15.92 -1.62 -1.94
C LEU A 49 17.28 -1.79 -1.23
N ALA A 50 18.23 -2.55 -1.81
CA ALA A 50 19.49 -2.93 -1.18
C ALA A 50 20.36 -1.74 -0.72
N ASN A 51 20.26 -0.60 -1.41
CA ASN A 51 21.01 0.62 -1.09
C ASN A 51 20.15 1.69 -0.40
N GLU A 52 18.90 1.36 -0.09
CA GLU A 52 18.00 2.26 0.59
C GLU A 52 18.20 2.15 2.11
N ARG A 53 18.10 3.29 2.80
CA ARG A 53 18.08 3.33 4.26
C ARG A 53 16.76 3.91 4.71
N PHE A 54 16.05 3.17 5.53
CA PHE A 54 14.78 3.57 6.09
C PHE A 54 14.94 3.90 7.58
N ASP A 55 14.23 4.91 8.03
CA ASP A 55 14.20 5.29 9.45
C ASP A 55 13.16 4.49 10.21
N ALA A 56 12.09 4.05 9.53
CA ALA A 56 11.07 3.16 10.05
C ALA A 56 10.45 2.30 8.93
N ILE A 57 9.97 1.11 9.31
CA ILE A 57 9.30 0.17 8.42
C ILE A 57 7.94 -0.17 9.01
N TYR A 58 6.91 -0.02 8.19
CA TYR A 58 5.55 -0.49 8.48
C TYR A 58 5.20 -1.65 7.56
N SER A 59 4.56 -2.66 8.07
CA SER A 59 4.06 -3.77 7.25
C SER A 59 2.65 -4.12 7.65
N SER A 60 1.79 -4.39 6.66
CA SER A 60 0.58 -5.16 6.95
C SER A 60 0.97 -6.43 7.70
N ASP A 61 0.17 -6.81 8.69
CA ASP A 61 0.39 -8.00 9.51
C ASP A 61 -0.03 -9.31 8.83
N LEU A 62 -0.51 -9.26 7.56
CA LEU A 62 -0.80 -10.44 6.77
C LEU A 62 0.50 -11.10 6.28
N SER A 63 0.55 -12.44 6.33
CA SER A 63 1.76 -13.24 6.09
C SER A 63 2.48 -12.89 4.79
N ARG A 64 1.75 -12.66 3.68
CA ARG A 64 2.33 -12.30 2.39
C ARG A 64 3.14 -10.99 2.42
N CYS A 65 2.74 -10.02 3.26
CA CYS A 65 3.51 -8.79 3.43
C CYS A 65 4.76 -9.01 4.28
N GLN A 66 4.65 -9.77 5.37
CA GLN A 66 5.79 -10.13 6.22
C GLN A 66 6.83 -10.95 5.44
N GLN A 67 6.40 -11.96 4.68
CA GLN A 67 7.28 -12.74 3.82
C GLN A 67 7.95 -11.89 2.72
N THR A 68 7.22 -10.91 2.15
CA THR A 68 7.81 -9.96 1.19
C THR A 68 8.90 -9.13 1.85
N LEU A 69 8.67 -8.66 3.08
CA LEU A 69 9.64 -7.90 3.85
C LEU A 69 10.89 -8.71 4.19
N GLU A 70 10.73 -9.97 4.59
CA GLU A 70 11.83 -10.89 4.85
C GLU A 70 12.72 -11.07 3.60
N TRP A 71 12.11 -11.24 2.44
CA TRP A 71 12.85 -11.38 1.16
C TRP A 71 13.52 -10.09 0.71
N ALA A 72 12.90 -8.94 0.97
CA ALA A 72 13.48 -7.64 0.65
C ALA A 72 14.71 -7.30 1.52
N ASP A 73 14.87 -7.99 2.66
CA ASP A 73 16.07 -7.96 3.52
C ASP A 73 16.45 -6.56 4.01
N VAL A 74 15.48 -5.72 4.26
CA VAL A 74 15.66 -4.31 4.65
C VAL A 74 15.64 -4.07 6.18
N THR A 75 15.41 -5.12 6.97
CA THR A 75 15.33 -5.03 8.45
C THR A 75 16.66 -5.24 9.15
N LYS A 76 17.73 -5.48 8.41
CA LYS A 76 19.05 -5.89 8.94
C LYS A 76 19.71 -4.91 9.89
N ASP A 77 19.48 -3.62 9.73
CA ASP A 77 20.19 -2.57 10.46
C ASP A 77 19.49 -2.16 11.77
N GLY A 78 18.58 -2.99 12.29
CA GLY A 78 17.84 -2.69 13.52
C GLY A 78 16.80 -1.57 13.35
N VAL A 79 16.35 -1.32 12.13
CA VAL A 79 15.29 -0.34 11.82
C VAL A 79 14.00 -0.77 12.51
N PRO A 80 13.29 0.15 13.19
CA PRO A 80 12.01 -0.16 13.82
C PRO A 80 11.00 -0.73 12.81
N LEU A 81 10.48 -1.93 13.11
CA LEU A 81 9.41 -2.58 12.33
C LEU A 81 8.11 -2.56 13.12
N VAL A 82 7.06 -2.02 12.52
CA VAL A 82 5.71 -1.96 13.07
C VAL A 82 4.77 -2.80 12.20
N LEU A 83 4.14 -3.83 12.76
CA LEU A 83 3.04 -4.53 12.12
C LEU A 83 1.77 -3.68 12.28
N GLU A 84 1.17 -3.29 11.15
CA GLU A 84 0.13 -2.27 11.10
C GLU A 84 -1.13 -2.79 10.38
N GLN A 85 -2.16 -3.05 11.15
CA GLN A 85 -3.43 -3.59 10.62
C GLN A 85 -4.16 -2.62 9.68
N ARG A 86 -3.96 -1.31 9.88
CA ARG A 86 -4.55 -0.29 8.98
C ARG A 86 -3.96 -0.33 7.57
N LEU A 87 -2.83 -1.06 7.36
CA LEU A 87 -2.23 -1.33 6.05
C LEU A 87 -2.74 -2.62 5.40
N ARG A 88 -3.66 -3.38 6.01
CA ARG A 88 -4.30 -4.53 5.35
C ARG A 88 -5.05 -4.12 4.08
N GLU A 89 -5.23 -5.06 3.17
CA GLU A 89 -6.04 -4.87 1.97
C GLU A 89 -7.48 -4.47 2.32
N LEU A 90 -8.21 -3.91 1.36
CA LEU A 90 -9.65 -3.75 1.47
C LEU A 90 -10.26 -5.10 1.87
N ASP A 91 -11.09 -5.09 2.89
CA ASP A 91 -11.88 -6.27 3.27
C ASP A 91 -12.94 -6.50 2.20
N PHE A 92 -12.76 -7.55 1.39
CA PHE A 92 -13.70 -7.90 0.34
C PHE A 92 -14.86 -8.77 0.84
N GLY A 93 -14.93 -9.07 2.14
CA GLY A 93 -16.05 -9.77 2.76
C GLY A 93 -16.50 -10.98 1.98
N GLU A 94 -17.78 -11.00 1.56
CA GLU A 94 -18.36 -12.14 0.81
C GLU A 94 -17.77 -12.37 -0.59
N TYR A 95 -16.95 -11.43 -1.10
CA TYR A 95 -16.28 -11.61 -2.39
C TYR A 95 -14.94 -12.34 -2.26
N GLU A 96 -14.39 -12.48 -1.03
CA GLU A 96 -13.12 -13.14 -0.83
C GLU A 96 -13.13 -14.60 -1.31
N GLY A 97 -12.06 -15.00 -2.00
CA GLY A 97 -11.92 -16.30 -2.65
C GLY A 97 -12.66 -16.46 -3.97
N LYS A 98 -13.51 -15.51 -4.36
CA LYS A 98 -14.25 -15.57 -5.62
C LYS A 98 -13.49 -14.88 -6.75
N VAL A 99 -13.75 -15.31 -7.97
CA VAL A 99 -13.27 -14.67 -9.20
C VAL A 99 -14.34 -13.78 -9.81
N TYR A 100 -13.94 -12.88 -10.71
CA TYR A 100 -14.85 -11.96 -11.40
C TYR A 100 -16.06 -12.68 -12.04
N ASP A 101 -15.82 -13.84 -12.69
CA ASP A 101 -16.87 -14.57 -13.37
C ASP A 101 -17.97 -15.11 -12.43
N GLU A 102 -17.66 -15.36 -11.17
CA GLU A 102 -18.63 -15.78 -10.14
C GLU A 102 -19.43 -14.59 -9.59
N LEU A 103 -18.93 -13.36 -9.73
CA LEU A 103 -19.50 -12.17 -9.13
C LEU A 103 -20.22 -11.25 -10.13
N LYS A 104 -19.80 -11.23 -11.38
CA LYS A 104 -20.19 -10.24 -12.40
C LYS A 104 -21.70 -10.08 -12.63
N GLU A 105 -22.49 -11.13 -12.38
CA GLU A 105 -23.95 -11.11 -12.53
C GLU A 105 -24.69 -10.75 -11.23
N LEU A 106 -23.97 -10.60 -10.10
CA LEU A 106 -24.59 -10.24 -8.84
C LEU A 106 -24.92 -8.73 -8.80
N PRO A 107 -26.17 -8.33 -8.54
CA PRO A 107 -26.56 -6.91 -8.58
C PRO A 107 -25.72 -6.03 -7.63
N HIS A 108 -25.47 -6.49 -6.41
CA HIS A 108 -24.67 -5.72 -5.44
C HIS A 108 -23.19 -5.61 -5.85
N TYR A 109 -22.62 -6.63 -6.52
CA TYR A 109 -21.27 -6.55 -7.05
C TYR A 109 -21.17 -5.54 -8.19
N ARG A 110 -22.16 -5.53 -9.12
CA ARG A 110 -22.25 -4.54 -10.19
C ARG A 110 -22.35 -3.14 -9.63
N ALA A 111 -23.25 -2.92 -8.66
CA ALA A 111 -23.41 -1.63 -8.01
C ALA A 111 -22.10 -1.17 -7.31
N TRP A 112 -21.37 -2.10 -6.68
CA TRP A 112 -20.08 -1.82 -6.07
C TRP A 112 -19.03 -1.38 -7.10
N ILE A 113 -18.91 -2.09 -8.24
CA ILE A 113 -18.01 -1.72 -9.34
C ILE A 113 -18.39 -0.35 -9.90
N ASP A 114 -19.66 -0.11 -10.18
CA ASP A 114 -20.17 1.14 -10.78
C ASP A 114 -19.97 2.34 -9.82
N SER A 115 -20.00 2.09 -8.50
CA SER A 115 -19.69 3.11 -7.47
C SER A 115 -18.19 3.36 -7.30
N VAL A 116 -17.33 2.67 -8.06
CA VAL A 116 -15.86 2.73 -7.88
C VAL A 116 -15.43 2.31 -6.45
N GLY A 117 -16.15 1.35 -5.86
CA GLY A 117 -15.87 0.82 -4.53
C GLY A 117 -16.45 1.65 -3.36
N GLU A 118 -17.20 2.72 -3.65
CA GLU A 118 -17.78 3.56 -2.57
C GLU A 118 -18.90 2.86 -1.80
N LEU A 119 -19.62 1.95 -2.45
CA LEU A 119 -20.59 1.10 -1.73
C LEU A 119 -19.86 0.06 -0.89
N GLN A 120 -20.40 -0.20 0.30
CA GLN A 120 -19.86 -1.22 1.18
C GLN A 120 -20.08 -2.62 0.60
N ILE A 121 -19.04 -3.44 0.65
CA ILE A 121 -19.11 -4.86 0.29
C ILE A 121 -19.87 -5.62 1.38
N PRO A 122 -20.77 -6.53 1.06
CA PRO A 122 -21.42 -7.36 2.07
C PRO A 122 -20.42 -8.11 2.95
N GLY A 123 -20.48 -7.87 4.26
CA GLY A 123 -19.53 -8.45 5.23
C GLY A 123 -18.11 -7.88 5.16
N GLY A 124 -17.86 -6.83 4.38
CA GLY A 124 -16.55 -6.22 4.19
C GLY A 124 -16.53 -4.70 4.34
N GLU A 125 -15.55 -4.05 3.75
CA GLU A 125 -15.33 -2.59 3.79
C GLU A 125 -15.89 -1.87 2.54
N SER A 126 -16.13 -0.57 2.69
CA SER A 126 -16.25 0.39 1.60
C SER A 126 -14.89 1.10 1.37
N ALA A 127 -14.73 1.75 0.21
CA ALA A 127 -13.56 2.60 -0.04
C ALA A 127 -13.44 3.75 0.99
N ALA A 128 -14.58 4.26 1.50
CA ALA A 128 -14.59 5.28 2.55
C ALA A 128 -13.97 4.77 3.86
N GLN A 129 -14.31 3.55 4.30
CA GLN A 129 -13.73 2.93 5.49
C GLN A 129 -12.23 2.64 5.32
N LEU A 130 -11.81 2.17 4.15
CA LEU A 130 -10.38 2.03 3.83
C LEU A 130 -9.66 3.37 3.96
N ARG A 131 -10.21 4.45 3.39
CA ARG A 131 -9.63 5.80 3.49
C ARG A 131 -9.52 6.26 4.94
N GLU A 132 -10.56 6.07 5.74
CA GLU A 132 -10.59 6.48 7.16
C GLU A 132 -9.44 5.83 7.95
N ARG A 133 -9.23 4.50 7.80
CA ARG A 133 -8.12 3.84 8.51
C ARG A 133 -6.74 4.23 7.98
N LEU A 134 -6.61 4.53 6.68
CA LEU A 134 -5.38 5.04 6.10
C LEU A 134 -5.09 6.47 6.55
N ASP A 135 -6.11 7.32 6.68
CA ASP A 135 -5.96 8.68 7.22
C ASP A 135 -5.49 8.65 8.68
N ALA A 136 -6.05 7.75 9.49
CA ALA A 136 -5.60 7.55 10.86
C ALA A 136 -4.12 7.09 10.91
N TRP A 137 -3.71 6.16 10.05
CA TRP A 137 -2.31 5.73 9.96
C TRP A 137 -1.38 6.87 9.51
N LEU A 138 -1.77 7.65 8.50
CA LEU A 138 -0.98 8.78 8.01
C LEU A 138 -0.82 9.88 9.07
N ASN A 139 -1.84 10.10 9.91
CA ASN A 139 -1.74 11.04 11.02
C ASN A 139 -0.73 10.56 12.08
N ASP A 140 -0.78 9.27 12.44
CA ASP A 140 0.21 8.69 13.36
C ASP A 140 1.62 8.72 12.76
N LEU A 141 1.75 8.48 11.45
CA LEU A 141 3.03 8.61 10.74
C LEU A 141 3.61 10.02 10.91
N ALA A 142 2.79 11.07 10.80
CA ALA A 142 3.25 12.44 10.99
C ALA A 142 3.74 12.69 12.43
N VAL A 143 3.01 12.17 13.42
CA VAL A 143 3.38 12.29 14.84
C VAL A 143 4.71 11.58 15.11
N ASN A 144 4.82 10.32 14.70
CA ASN A 144 6.01 9.49 14.91
C ASN A 144 7.23 10.07 14.17
N ALA A 145 7.04 10.47 12.91
CA ALA A 145 8.13 11.04 12.11
C ALA A 145 8.68 12.35 12.73
N ARG A 146 7.82 13.17 13.35
CA ARG A 146 8.27 14.36 14.09
C ARG A 146 9.01 14.01 15.36
N ALA A 147 8.49 13.05 16.14
CA ALA A 147 9.05 12.66 17.42
C ALA A 147 10.44 12.03 17.26
N ASP A 148 10.60 11.16 16.27
CA ASP A 148 11.78 10.33 16.08
C ASP A 148 12.71 10.84 14.96
N GLY A 149 12.30 11.90 14.25
CA GLY A 149 13.09 12.50 13.16
C GLY A 149 13.10 11.68 11.88
N HIS A 150 12.09 10.83 11.64
CA HIS A 150 12.01 10.00 10.45
C HIS A 150 11.86 10.83 9.17
N LYS A 151 12.67 10.55 8.17
CA LYS A 151 12.67 11.21 6.86
C LYS A 151 12.31 10.28 5.73
N LYS A 152 12.53 8.97 5.91
CA LYS A 152 12.28 7.96 4.91
C LYS A 152 11.68 6.71 5.53
N VAL A 153 10.50 6.33 5.04
CA VAL A 153 9.69 5.26 5.59
C VAL A 153 9.31 4.27 4.51
N LEU A 154 9.42 2.97 4.82
CA LEU A 154 8.92 1.89 3.97
C LEU A 154 7.57 1.40 4.51
N ALA A 155 6.61 1.16 3.62
CA ALA A 155 5.36 0.47 3.91
C ALA A 155 5.20 -0.75 2.99
N VAL A 156 5.14 -1.96 3.55
CA VAL A 156 4.81 -3.17 2.79
C VAL A 156 3.32 -3.47 2.94
N THR A 157 2.58 -3.47 1.83
CA THR A 157 1.12 -3.44 1.84
C THR A 157 0.52 -4.11 0.58
N HIS A 158 -0.66 -3.69 0.16
CA HIS A 158 -1.50 -4.34 -0.83
C HIS A 158 -1.87 -3.41 -1.99
N GLY A 159 -2.44 -4.01 -3.04
CA GLY A 159 -2.80 -3.28 -4.25
C GLY A 159 -3.86 -2.21 -4.05
N GLY A 160 -4.91 -2.49 -3.29
CA GLY A 160 -5.98 -1.52 -2.99
C GLY A 160 -5.50 -0.35 -2.13
N VAL A 161 -4.66 -0.63 -1.13
CA VAL A 161 -4.04 0.40 -0.28
C VAL A 161 -3.18 1.36 -1.10
N ILE A 162 -2.28 0.82 -1.95
CA ILE A 162 -1.43 1.66 -2.81
C ILE A 162 -2.29 2.48 -3.78
N ARG A 163 -3.37 1.91 -4.31
CA ARG A 163 -4.31 2.62 -5.19
C ARG A 163 -4.96 3.81 -4.48
N GLU A 164 -5.41 3.65 -3.22
CA GLU A 164 -5.98 4.75 -2.44
C GLU A 164 -4.92 5.82 -2.09
N LEU A 165 -3.70 5.42 -1.76
CA LEU A 165 -2.59 6.37 -1.56
C LEU A 165 -2.27 7.14 -2.85
N ARG A 166 -2.32 6.47 -4.02
CA ARG A 166 -2.16 7.11 -5.32
C ARG A 166 -3.27 8.11 -5.62
N ARG A 167 -4.54 7.76 -5.34
CA ARG A 167 -5.67 8.70 -5.48
C ARG A 167 -5.49 9.94 -4.60
N ARG A 168 -4.96 9.77 -3.40
CA ARG A 168 -4.72 10.86 -2.47
C ARG A 168 -3.59 11.79 -2.92
N PHE A 169 -2.50 11.22 -3.41
CA PHE A 169 -1.25 11.93 -3.65
C PHE A 169 -0.95 12.20 -5.13
N GLU A 170 -1.68 11.60 -6.04
CA GLU A 170 -1.47 11.73 -7.48
C GLU A 170 -2.80 12.09 -8.16
N THR A 171 -2.75 12.90 -9.21
CA THR A 171 -3.93 13.20 -10.03
C THR A 171 -4.12 12.09 -11.06
N ILE A 172 -4.74 10.98 -10.63
CA ILE A 172 -4.98 9.81 -11.48
C ILE A 172 -6.43 9.33 -11.37
N HIS A 173 -6.90 8.64 -12.42
CA HIS A 173 -8.14 7.88 -12.32
C HIS A 173 -7.95 6.65 -11.45
N PHE A 174 -9.00 6.24 -10.75
CA PHE A 174 -8.97 5.09 -9.84
C PHE A 174 -8.37 3.83 -10.49
N TRP A 175 -8.79 3.52 -11.71
CA TRP A 175 -8.36 2.29 -12.40
C TRP A 175 -6.90 2.33 -12.86
N ASP A 176 -6.31 3.52 -13.03
CA ASP A 176 -4.91 3.69 -13.41
C ASP A 176 -3.94 3.53 -12.22
N GLY A 177 -4.49 3.40 -11.01
CA GLY A 177 -3.72 3.27 -9.77
C GLY A 177 -3.09 1.88 -9.54
N THR A 178 -3.20 0.94 -10.47
CA THR A 178 -2.71 -0.43 -10.28
C THR A 178 -1.18 -0.49 -10.19
N VAL A 179 -0.70 -1.28 -9.23
CA VAL A 179 0.71 -1.63 -9.05
C VAL A 179 0.83 -3.15 -9.06
N LEU A 180 1.82 -3.68 -9.77
CA LEU A 180 2.05 -5.13 -9.82
C LEU A 180 2.66 -5.63 -8.50
N GLN A 181 2.66 -6.96 -8.31
CA GLN A 181 3.25 -7.61 -7.14
C GLN A 181 4.75 -7.32 -7.08
N ALA A 182 5.28 -7.17 -5.87
CA ALA A 182 6.66 -6.78 -5.59
C ALA A 182 7.09 -5.45 -6.23
N GLN A 183 6.13 -4.63 -6.65
CA GLN A 183 6.35 -3.26 -7.14
C GLN A 183 5.68 -2.25 -6.21
N GLY A 184 5.99 -0.97 -6.39
CA GLY A 184 5.49 0.06 -5.51
C GLY A 184 5.52 1.47 -6.07
N ARG A 185 5.30 2.40 -5.17
CA ARG A 185 5.37 3.84 -5.43
C ARG A 185 6.18 4.52 -4.34
N ARG A 186 6.79 5.63 -4.71
CA ARG A 186 7.51 6.54 -3.83
C ARG A 186 6.88 7.91 -3.94
N TRP A 187 6.68 8.55 -2.79
CA TRP A 187 6.17 9.93 -2.72
C TRP A 187 7.07 10.76 -1.80
N GLN A 188 7.38 11.99 -2.22
CA GLN A 188 7.88 13.03 -1.34
C GLN A 188 6.70 13.77 -0.75
N LEU A 189 6.48 13.59 0.54
CA LEU A 189 5.32 14.12 1.24
C LEU A 189 5.75 15.26 2.18
N ILE A 190 4.96 16.33 2.21
CA ILE A 190 5.11 17.46 3.10
C ILE A 190 3.86 17.53 3.98
N TYR A 191 4.05 17.48 5.29
CA TYR A 191 2.96 17.62 6.26
C TYR A 191 2.94 19.03 6.79
N GLN A 192 1.85 19.74 6.55
CA GLN A 192 1.61 21.10 6.99
C GLN A 192 0.50 21.10 8.02
N GLN A 193 0.64 21.89 9.08
CA GLN A 193 -0.41 22.12 10.05
C GLN A 193 -0.96 23.53 9.89
N ASP A 194 -2.28 23.64 9.91
CA ASP A 194 -2.96 24.94 9.97
C ASP A 194 -2.84 25.56 11.39
N ASP A 195 -3.31 26.80 11.52
CA ASP A 195 -3.30 27.53 12.78
C ASP A 195 -4.18 26.90 13.88
N HIS A 196 -5.03 25.92 13.53
CA HIS A 196 -5.88 25.17 14.43
C HIS A 196 -5.30 23.78 14.80
N GLY A 197 -4.08 23.47 14.29
CA GLY A 197 -3.39 22.21 14.56
C GLY A 197 -3.86 21.03 13.70
N LYS A 198 -4.78 21.25 12.74
CA LYS A 198 -5.16 20.24 11.77
C LYS A 198 -4.08 20.14 10.70
N GLY A 199 -3.57 18.93 10.49
CA GLY A 199 -2.52 18.69 9.53
C GLY A 199 -2.99 17.99 8.27
N GLU A 200 -2.31 18.27 7.17
CA GLU A 200 -2.57 17.66 5.88
C GLU A 200 -1.27 17.30 5.18
N TRP A 201 -1.24 16.14 4.52
CA TRP A 201 -0.15 15.70 3.68
C TRP A 201 -0.34 16.20 2.25
N GLN A 202 0.69 16.84 1.71
CA GLN A 202 0.79 17.22 0.30
C GLN A 202 1.92 16.45 -0.36
N CYS A 203 1.71 16.03 -1.61
CA CYS A 203 2.72 15.33 -2.40
C CYS A 203 3.44 16.33 -3.32
N SER A 204 4.76 16.41 -3.21
CA SER A 204 5.58 17.26 -4.08
C SER A 204 6.12 16.52 -5.31
N SER A 205 6.32 15.19 -5.21
CA SER A 205 6.72 14.34 -6.33
C SER A 205 6.40 12.87 -6.07
N SER A 206 6.23 12.10 -7.14
CA SER A 206 6.03 10.65 -7.07
C SER A 206 6.78 9.91 -8.19
N SER A 207 7.15 8.65 -7.92
CA SER A 207 7.77 7.76 -8.90
C SER A 207 7.43 6.30 -8.64
N ALA A 208 7.63 5.44 -9.66
CA ALA A 208 7.47 3.99 -9.52
C ALA A 208 8.65 3.36 -8.77
N VAL A 209 8.42 2.21 -8.14
CA VAL A 209 9.44 1.34 -7.52
C VAL A 209 9.23 -0.08 -8.05
N PRO A 210 10.21 -0.69 -8.76
CA PRO A 210 11.41 -0.04 -9.30
C PRO A 210 11.08 1.14 -10.23
N ALA A 211 12.02 2.04 -10.40
CA ALA A 211 11.86 3.09 -11.40
C ALA A 211 11.66 2.45 -12.77
N LEU A 212 10.63 2.88 -13.49
CA LEU A 212 10.43 2.42 -14.87
C LEU A 212 11.71 2.71 -15.65
N ALA A 213 12.31 1.68 -16.23
CA ALA A 213 13.38 1.87 -17.20
C ALA A 213 12.86 2.86 -18.25
N ASN A 214 13.58 3.98 -18.44
CA ASN A 214 13.18 5.01 -19.38
C ASN A 214 12.79 4.33 -20.68
N ALA A 215 11.52 4.38 -21.04
CA ALA A 215 11.10 4.07 -22.40
C ALA A 215 11.92 5.02 -23.27
N LYS A 216 12.88 4.48 -24.01
CA LYS A 216 13.63 5.29 -24.99
C LYS A 216 12.63 5.98 -25.91
N PRO A 217 12.83 7.26 -26.16
CA PRO A 217 11.97 8.04 -27.03
C PRO A 217 11.82 7.41 -28.42
#